data_d548ad71e8dac8c4572efdbc1dbbc4f9
#
_entry.id   d548ad71e8dac8c4572efdbc1dbbc4f9
#
_cell.length_a   1.000
_cell.length_b   1.000
_cell.length_c   1.000
_cell.angle_alpha   90.00
_cell.angle_beta   90.00
_cell.angle_gamma   90.00
#
_symmetry.space_group_name_H-M   'P 1'
#
loop_
_entity.id
_entity.type
_entity.pdbx_description
1 polymer ?
#
loop_
_entity_poly.entity_id
_entity_poly.type
_entity_poly.pdbx_seq_one_letter_code
_entity_poly.pdbx_strand_id
1 'polypeptide(L)'
;MQLVVTFFHRTRGPLVFLSYPEVELEEDIIKKLLRFFDLEIGEDFIEITIINQHKKIINLYFDIPSEWARGHKEEVMLSLIMKEEYNSRLIYSFLIDTVHKIRSRENVFKAFYKDDDNVDNDIEIDISYEAIKRILFSCLTNLINRLEANNKIK
;
A
#
# COMPACT_ATOMS: atom_id res chain seq x y z
N MET A 1 3.69 9.46 -9.68
CA MET A 1 3.71 8.62 -8.47
C MET A 1 2.37 7.96 -8.23
N GLN A 2 2.39 6.74 -7.75
CA GLN A 2 1.18 5.99 -7.42
C GLN A 2 1.42 5.12 -6.19
N LEU A 3 0.54 5.22 -5.20
CA LEU A 3 0.52 4.33 -4.05
C LEU A 3 -0.38 3.13 -4.34
N VAL A 4 0.07 1.95 -3.97
CA VAL A 4 -0.68 0.71 -4.15
C VAL A 4 -0.68 -0.08 -2.85
N VAL A 5 -1.85 -0.53 -2.42
CA VAL A 5 -2.00 -1.44 -1.29
C VAL A 5 -2.34 -2.82 -1.84
N THR A 6 -1.55 -3.81 -1.47
CA THR A 6 -1.82 -5.22 -1.73
C THR A 6 -2.02 -5.93 -0.41
N PHE A 7 -2.82 -6.98 -0.40
CA PHE A 7 -3.08 -7.76 0.80
C PHE A 7 -3.20 -9.24 0.46
N PHE A 8 -3.04 -10.09 1.47
CA PHE A 8 -3.20 -11.52 1.31
C PHE A 8 -4.65 -11.91 1.62
N HIS A 9 -5.40 -12.23 0.57
CA HIS A 9 -6.79 -12.71 0.71
C HIS A 9 -6.77 -14.18 1.14
N ARG A 10 -7.59 -14.51 2.14
CA ARG A 10 -7.58 -15.85 2.76
C ARG A 10 -7.85 -17.02 1.80
N THR A 11 -8.54 -16.79 0.68
CA THR A 11 -8.87 -17.84 -0.30
C THR A 11 -8.22 -17.63 -1.67
N ARG A 12 -7.90 -16.38 -2.04
CA ARG A 12 -7.38 -16.03 -3.37
C ARG A 12 -5.88 -15.73 -3.38
N GLY A 13 -5.24 -15.66 -2.21
CA GLY A 13 -3.86 -15.26 -2.10
C GLY A 13 -3.65 -13.75 -2.26
N PRO A 14 -2.45 -13.31 -2.72
CA PRO A 14 -2.15 -11.89 -2.84
C PRO A 14 -3.03 -11.21 -3.89
N LEU A 15 -3.62 -10.06 -3.52
CA LEU A 15 -4.47 -9.25 -4.41
C LEU A 15 -4.14 -7.77 -4.26
N VAL A 16 -4.26 -7.02 -5.35
CA VAL A 16 -4.27 -5.56 -5.31
C VAL A 16 -5.59 -5.12 -4.68
N PHE A 17 -5.50 -4.27 -3.66
CA PHE A 17 -6.66 -3.84 -2.89
C PHE A 17 -7.10 -2.42 -3.24
N LEU A 18 -6.16 -1.48 -3.20
CA LEU A 18 -6.40 -0.07 -3.48
C LEU A 18 -5.21 0.55 -4.17
N SER A 19 -5.45 1.54 -5.01
CA SER A 19 -4.39 2.38 -5.57
C SER A 19 -4.81 3.85 -5.58
N TYR A 20 -3.84 4.74 -5.42
CA TYR A 20 -4.08 6.18 -5.54
C TYR A 20 -2.90 6.83 -6.27
N PRO A 21 -3.13 7.61 -7.32
CA PRO A 21 -4.42 7.77 -8.04
C PRO A 21 -4.98 6.45 -8.56
N GLU A 22 -6.29 6.39 -8.76
CA GLU A 22 -6.98 5.21 -9.30
C GLU A 22 -6.74 5.09 -10.81
N VAL A 23 -5.48 4.93 -11.18
CA VAL A 23 -5.06 4.71 -12.57
C VAL A 23 -4.80 3.22 -12.75
N GLU A 24 -5.23 2.67 -13.86
CA GLU A 24 -5.02 1.27 -14.18
C GLU A 24 -3.53 0.91 -14.13
N LEU A 25 -3.20 -0.12 -13.36
CA LEU A 25 -1.84 -0.64 -13.27
C LEU A 25 -1.53 -1.55 -14.46
N GLU A 26 -0.33 -1.41 -15.00
CA GLU A 26 0.15 -2.34 -16.03
C GLU A 26 0.22 -3.76 -15.45
N GLU A 27 -0.15 -4.74 -16.26
CA GLU A 27 -0.18 -6.15 -15.85
C GLU A 27 1.17 -6.64 -15.33
N ASP A 28 2.27 -6.22 -15.93
CA ASP A 28 3.62 -6.56 -15.48
C ASP A 28 3.93 -6.02 -14.09
N ILE A 29 3.46 -4.82 -13.78
CA ILE A 29 3.63 -4.22 -12.45
C ILE A 29 2.82 -5.01 -11.42
N ILE A 30 1.57 -5.33 -11.73
CA ILE A 30 0.72 -6.15 -10.85
C ILE A 30 1.40 -7.48 -10.54
N LYS A 31 1.89 -8.19 -11.56
CA LYS A 31 2.58 -9.47 -11.37
C LYS A 31 3.80 -9.34 -10.46
N LYS A 32 4.57 -8.27 -10.60
CA LYS A 32 5.73 -8.02 -9.74
C LYS A 32 5.32 -7.76 -8.30
N LEU A 33 4.31 -6.93 -8.08
CA LEU A 33 3.80 -6.62 -6.74
C LEU A 33 3.31 -7.89 -6.03
N LEU A 34 2.53 -8.72 -6.71
CA LEU A 34 1.99 -9.95 -6.14
C LEU A 34 3.10 -10.98 -5.86
N ARG A 35 4.12 -11.04 -6.69
CA ARG A 35 5.27 -11.93 -6.50
C ARG A 35 6.08 -11.58 -5.25
N PHE A 36 6.23 -10.29 -4.93
CA PHE A 36 6.96 -9.86 -3.74
C PHE A 36 6.26 -10.25 -2.46
N PHE A 37 4.95 -10.36 -2.51
CA PHE A 37 4.16 -10.81 -1.37
C PHE A 37 4.56 -12.22 -0.93
N ASP A 38 4.95 -13.07 -1.85
CA ASP A 38 5.33 -14.47 -1.59
C ASP A 38 6.72 -14.63 -0.95
N LEU A 39 7.53 -13.57 -0.87
CA LEU A 39 8.89 -13.67 -0.38
C LEU A 39 9.02 -13.72 1.15
N GLU A 40 7.93 -13.66 1.89
CA GLU A 40 7.88 -13.73 3.37
C GLU A 40 8.97 -12.88 4.06
N ILE A 41 9.28 -11.73 3.47
CA ILE A 41 10.26 -10.82 4.04
C ILE A 41 9.55 -10.02 5.13
N GLY A 42 10.09 -10.04 6.35
CA GLY A 42 9.52 -9.31 7.48
C GLY A 42 9.33 -7.82 7.23
N GLU A 43 9.12 -7.02 8.27
CA GLU A 43 8.91 -5.56 8.17
C GLU A 43 10.14 -4.85 7.60
N ASP A 44 10.46 -5.10 6.34
CA ASP A 44 11.62 -4.53 5.67
C ASP A 44 11.22 -3.94 4.31
N PHE A 45 12.08 -3.08 3.78
CA PHE A 45 11.88 -2.46 2.49
C PHE A 45 12.47 -3.32 1.38
N ILE A 46 11.69 -3.45 0.28
CA ILE A 46 12.18 -4.05 -0.96
C ILE A 46 12.11 -3.00 -2.05
N GLU A 47 13.24 -2.68 -2.63
CA GLU A 47 13.33 -1.73 -3.73
C GLU A 47 13.59 -2.47 -5.05
N ILE A 48 12.82 -2.11 -6.08
CA ILE A 48 12.95 -2.69 -7.41
C ILE A 48 13.05 -1.58 -8.43
N THR A 49 14.01 -1.70 -9.33
CA THR A 49 14.15 -0.79 -10.46
C THR A 49 13.69 -1.48 -11.73
N ILE A 50 12.78 -0.83 -12.45
CA ILE A 50 12.30 -1.29 -13.76
C ILE A 50 13.03 -0.48 -14.83
N ILE A 51 14.12 -1.02 -15.34
CA ILE A 51 15.09 -0.31 -16.20
C ILE A 51 14.44 0.22 -17.47
N ASN A 52 13.68 -0.62 -18.17
CA ASN A 52 13.05 -0.26 -19.45
C ASN A 52 11.92 0.77 -19.34
N GLN A 53 11.41 1.03 -18.16
CA GLN A 53 10.37 2.02 -17.93
C GLN A 53 10.85 3.23 -17.11
N HIS A 54 12.11 3.25 -16.71
CA HIS A 54 12.69 4.27 -15.82
C HIS A 54 11.89 4.49 -14.54
N LYS A 55 11.32 3.40 -14.01
CA LYS A 55 10.50 3.40 -12.80
C LYS A 55 11.20 2.65 -11.68
N LYS A 56 10.85 3.04 -10.47
CA LYS A 56 11.28 2.40 -9.23
C LYS A 56 10.05 2.09 -8.40
N ILE A 57 10.02 0.92 -7.78
CA ILE A 57 8.96 0.54 -6.85
C ILE A 57 9.63 0.29 -5.49
N ILE A 58 9.13 0.97 -4.46
CA ILE A 58 9.56 0.71 -3.09
C ILE A 58 8.39 0.10 -2.34
N ASN A 59 8.61 -1.06 -1.75
CA ASN A 59 7.60 -1.84 -1.06
C ASN A 59 7.92 -1.92 0.43
N LEU A 60 6.90 -1.75 1.26
CA LEU A 60 6.97 -1.98 2.69
C LEU A 60 5.89 -2.99 3.08
N TYR A 61 6.34 -4.16 3.55
CA TYR A 61 5.46 -5.20 4.06
C TYR A 61 5.15 -4.95 5.54
N PHE A 62 3.88 -5.14 5.94
CA PHE A 62 3.48 -4.95 7.34
C PHE A 62 2.23 -5.78 7.67
N ASP A 63 2.00 -5.99 8.97
CA ASP A 63 0.83 -6.67 9.48
C ASP A 63 -0.14 -5.68 10.11
N ILE A 64 -1.43 -6.02 10.02
CA ILE A 64 -2.49 -5.31 10.76
C ILE A 64 -3.16 -6.34 11.68
N PRO A 65 -3.24 -6.08 12.99
CA PRO A 65 -3.99 -6.96 13.91
C PRO A 65 -5.43 -7.10 13.44
N SER A 66 -5.94 -8.33 13.39
CA SER A 66 -7.27 -8.63 12.87
C SER A 66 -7.95 -9.73 13.68
N GLU A 67 -9.15 -9.44 14.17
CA GLU A 67 -9.98 -10.42 14.85
C GLU A 67 -10.62 -11.42 13.88
N TRP A 68 -10.71 -11.06 12.59
CA TRP A 68 -11.37 -11.88 11.58
C TRP A 68 -10.41 -12.77 10.79
N ALA A 69 -9.12 -12.51 10.88
CA ALA A 69 -8.12 -13.28 10.14
C ALA A 69 -7.71 -14.54 10.89
N ARG A 70 -7.47 -15.60 10.13
CA ARG A 70 -6.80 -16.78 10.65
C ARG A 70 -5.36 -16.38 11.02
N GLY A 71 -4.95 -16.61 12.28
CA GLY A 71 -3.66 -16.15 12.79
C GLY A 71 -3.67 -14.72 13.33
N HIS A 72 -4.85 -14.10 13.43
CA HIS A 72 -5.09 -12.80 14.09
C HIS A 72 -4.37 -11.61 13.48
N LYS A 73 -3.98 -11.70 12.20
CA LYS A 73 -3.37 -10.58 11.48
C LYS A 73 -3.71 -10.61 10.00
N GLU A 74 -3.83 -9.42 9.41
CA GLU A 74 -3.87 -9.24 7.96
C GLU A 74 -2.46 -8.92 7.47
N GLU A 75 -2.02 -9.60 6.42
CA GLU A 75 -0.75 -9.35 5.77
C GLU A 75 -0.96 -8.35 4.64
N VAL A 76 -0.22 -7.25 4.69
CA VAL A 76 -0.41 -6.11 3.79
C VAL A 76 0.92 -5.60 3.29
N MET A 77 0.94 -5.08 2.07
CA MET A 77 2.11 -4.42 1.51
C MET A 77 1.69 -3.07 0.94
N LEU A 78 2.43 -2.03 1.31
CA LEU A 78 2.29 -0.69 0.73
C LEU A 78 3.44 -0.46 -0.24
N SER A 79 3.10 -0.09 -1.46
CA SER A 79 4.07 0.13 -2.53
C SER A 79 3.94 1.53 -3.10
N LEU A 80 5.07 2.18 -3.35
CA LEU A 80 5.12 3.44 -4.09
C LEU A 80 5.82 3.21 -5.42
N ILE A 81 5.10 3.49 -6.51
CA ILE A 81 5.63 3.46 -7.87
C ILE A 81 6.02 4.89 -8.24
N MET A 82 7.27 5.09 -8.63
CA MET A 82 7.79 6.42 -8.90
C MET A 82 8.85 6.40 -10.00
N LYS A 83 9.28 7.59 -10.42
CA LYS A 83 10.41 7.72 -11.34
C LYS A 83 11.70 7.29 -10.64
N GLU A 84 12.60 6.65 -11.39
CA GLU A 84 13.86 6.11 -10.90
C GLU A 84 14.75 7.15 -10.21
N GLU A 85 14.70 8.39 -10.64
CA GLU A 85 15.56 9.49 -10.18
C GLU A 85 15.30 10.00 -8.75
N TYR A 86 14.16 9.64 -8.14
CA TYR A 86 13.84 10.10 -6.79
C TYR A 86 14.68 9.39 -5.73
N ASN A 87 15.03 10.14 -4.67
CA ASN A 87 15.83 9.62 -3.56
C ASN A 87 15.00 8.71 -2.66
N SER A 88 15.43 7.46 -2.55
CA SER A 88 14.73 6.42 -1.78
C SER A 88 14.62 6.71 -0.28
N ARG A 89 15.59 7.42 0.31
CA ARG A 89 15.58 7.71 1.76
C ARG A 89 14.38 8.51 2.22
N LEU A 90 13.99 9.52 1.44
CA LEU A 90 12.80 10.33 1.73
C LEU A 90 11.53 9.48 1.65
N ILE A 91 11.54 8.52 0.75
CA ILE A 91 10.39 7.64 0.50
C ILE A 91 10.23 6.62 1.62
N TYR A 92 11.31 6.09 2.18
CA TYR A 92 11.23 5.13 3.30
C TYR A 92 10.50 5.73 4.49
N SER A 93 10.88 6.94 4.90
CA SER A 93 10.23 7.65 5.99
C SER A 93 8.74 7.90 5.70
N PHE A 94 8.44 8.32 4.48
CA PHE A 94 7.07 8.54 4.02
C PHE A 94 6.23 7.26 4.12
N LEU A 95 6.75 6.13 3.66
CA LEU A 95 6.02 4.85 3.71
C LEU A 95 5.79 4.39 5.15
N ILE A 96 6.78 4.54 6.02
CA ILE A 96 6.64 4.22 7.44
C ILE A 96 5.53 5.06 8.08
N ASP A 97 5.52 6.36 7.82
CA ASP A 97 4.51 7.27 8.37
C ASP A 97 3.11 6.92 7.85
N THR A 98 3.00 6.56 6.57
CA THR A 98 1.73 6.17 5.97
C THR A 98 1.21 4.87 6.59
N VAL A 99 2.06 3.86 6.75
CA VAL A 99 1.71 2.61 7.42
C VAL A 99 1.24 2.87 8.85
N HIS A 100 1.93 3.75 9.58
CA HIS A 100 1.57 4.12 10.95
C HIS A 100 0.16 4.70 11.01
N LYS A 101 -0.19 5.58 10.09
CA LYS A 101 -1.53 6.19 10.01
C LYS A 101 -2.60 5.14 9.71
N ILE A 102 -2.31 4.20 8.84
CA ILE A 102 -3.24 3.10 8.54
C ILE A 102 -3.44 2.22 9.78
N ARG A 103 -2.36 1.78 10.41
CA ARG A 103 -2.41 0.90 11.58
C ARG A 103 -3.05 1.54 12.80
N SER A 104 -3.01 2.86 12.93
CA SER A 104 -3.58 3.57 14.08
C SER A 104 -5.10 3.69 14.06
N ARG A 105 -5.73 3.38 12.94
CA ARG A 105 -7.20 3.42 12.82
C ARG A 105 -7.80 2.19 13.50
N GLU A 106 -8.73 2.44 14.43
CA GLU A 106 -9.46 1.37 15.11
C GLU A 106 -10.26 0.54 14.09
N ASN A 107 -10.16 -0.79 14.20
CA ASN A 107 -10.87 -1.74 13.35
C ASN A 107 -10.55 -1.62 11.85
N VAL A 108 -9.39 -1.06 11.50
CA VAL A 108 -9.01 -0.87 10.09
C VAL A 108 -8.92 -2.19 9.32
N PHE A 109 -8.68 -3.31 9.98
CA PHE A 109 -8.64 -4.63 9.35
C PHE A 109 -9.94 -4.95 8.61
N LYS A 110 -11.07 -4.40 9.03
CA LYS A 110 -12.37 -4.65 8.41
C LYS A 110 -12.42 -4.20 6.95
N ALA A 111 -11.60 -3.21 6.58
CA ALA A 111 -11.53 -2.72 5.20
C ALA A 111 -11.23 -3.83 4.20
N PHE A 112 -10.40 -4.81 4.59
CA PHE A 112 -9.96 -5.90 3.72
C PHE A 112 -11.05 -6.93 3.42
N TYR A 113 -12.21 -6.79 4.05
CA TYR A 113 -13.36 -7.67 3.85
C TYR A 113 -14.47 -7.02 3.00
N LYS A 114 -14.18 -5.91 2.35
CA LYS A 114 -15.17 -5.18 1.55
C LYS A 114 -15.81 -6.02 0.46
N ASP A 115 -15.05 -6.84 -0.22
CA ASP A 115 -15.51 -7.69 -1.32
C ASP A 115 -15.61 -9.17 -0.92
N ASP A 116 -15.65 -9.46 0.38
CA ASP A 116 -15.76 -10.82 0.89
C ASP A 116 -17.24 -11.17 1.12
N ASP A 117 -17.77 -12.04 0.25
CA ASP A 117 -19.18 -12.46 0.29
C ASP A 117 -19.53 -13.29 1.53
N ASN A 118 -18.54 -13.79 2.26
CA ASN A 118 -18.74 -14.62 3.45
C ASN A 118 -18.84 -13.82 4.75
N VAL A 119 -18.76 -12.50 4.67
CA VAL A 119 -18.85 -11.62 5.83
C VAL A 119 -20.13 -10.81 5.75
N ASP A 120 -20.88 -10.78 6.87
CA ASP A 120 -22.10 -10.00 6.97
C ASP A 120 -21.84 -8.49 6.81
N ASN A 121 -22.82 -7.77 6.29
CA ASN A 121 -22.74 -6.33 6.13
C ASN A 121 -22.47 -5.64 7.47
N ASP A 122 -21.28 -5.07 7.58
CA ASP A 122 -20.84 -4.25 8.70
C ASP A 122 -20.50 -2.85 8.16
N ILE A 123 -21.18 -1.85 8.67
CA ILE A 123 -20.95 -0.46 8.24
C ILE A 123 -19.49 -0.02 8.45
N GLU A 124 -18.81 -0.61 9.44
CA GLU A 124 -17.39 -0.30 9.71
C GLU A 124 -16.46 -0.77 8.60
N ILE A 125 -16.89 -1.75 7.78
CA ILE A 125 -16.13 -2.17 6.60
C ILE A 125 -15.99 -1.00 5.63
N ASP A 126 -17.08 -0.35 5.29
CA ASP A 126 -17.07 0.79 4.37
C ASP A 126 -16.37 2.00 4.97
N ILE A 127 -16.57 2.26 6.25
CA ILE A 127 -15.90 3.35 6.97
C ILE A 127 -14.37 3.14 6.95
N SER A 128 -13.92 1.94 7.25
CA SER A 128 -12.49 1.59 7.26
C SER A 128 -11.88 1.63 5.86
N TYR A 129 -12.60 1.16 4.87
CA TYR A 129 -12.18 1.21 3.46
C TYR A 129 -11.98 2.66 3.00
N GLU A 130 -12.95 3.52 3.24
CA GLU A 130 -12.87 4.95 2.89
C GLU A 130 -11.78 5.67 3.69
N ALA A 131 -11.55 5.26 4.93
CA ALA A 131 -10.46 5.82 5.74
C ALA A 131 -9.09 5.53 5.12
N ILE A 132 -8.83 4.33 4.66
CA ILE A 132 -7.58 3.99 3.98
C ILE A 132 -7.43 4.83 2.70
N LYS A 133 -8.48 4.95 1.90
CA LYS A 133 -8.45 5.79 0.68
C LYS A 133 -8.04 7.23 0.99
N ARG A 134 -8.60 7.83 2.03
CA ARG A 134 -8.27 9.20 2.45
C ARG A 134 -6.83 9.31 2.92
N ILE A 135 -6.33 8.32 3.63
CA ILE A 135 -4.94 8.29 4.08
C ILE A 135 -3.99 8.27 2.88
N LEU A 136 -4.26 7.42 1.88
CA LEU A 136 -3.44 7.36 0.68
C LEU A 136 -3.46 8.70 -0.08
N PHE A 137 -4.64 9.29 -0.23
CA PHE A 137 -4.81 10.60 -0.88
C PHE A 137 -4.00 11.68 -0.16
N SER A 138 -4.21 11.82 1.14
CA SER A 138 -3.58 12.85 1.95
C SER A 138 -2.07 12.70 1.99
N CYS A 139 -1.58 11.48 2.20
CA CYS A 139 -0.15 11.21 2.31
C CYS A 139 0.57 11.43 0.97
N LEU A 140 0.02 10.93 -0.13
CA LEU A 140 0.65 11.10 -1.44
C LEU A 140 0.65 12.57 -1.88
N THR A 141 -0.45 13.28 -1.66
CA THR A 141 -0.54 14.70 -1.96
C THR A 141 0.54 15.51 -1.20
N ASN A 142 0.70 15.22 0.09
CA ASN A 142 1.74 15.86 0.90
C ASN A 142 3.15 15.54 0.41
N LEU A 143 3.40 14.29 0.02
CA LEU A 143 4.70 13.89 -0.51
C LEU A 143 5.02 14.65 -1.80
N ILE A 144 4.09 14.69 -2.74
CA ILE A 144 4.26 15.37 -4.01
C ILE A 144 4.54 16.86 -3.79
N ASN A 145 3.80 17.50 -2.89
CA ASN A 145 4.01 18.91 -2.56
C ASN A 145 5.39 19.17 -1.97
N ARG A 146 5.88 18.28 -1.10
CA ARG A 146 7.24 18.38 -0.53
C ARG A 146 8.32 18.23 -1.60
N LEU A 147 8.15 17.28 -2.51
CA LEU A 147 9.11 17.06 -3.59
C LEU A 147 9.15 18.23 -4.56
N GLU A 148 8.01 18.81 -4.89
CA GLU A 148 7.93 20.01 -5.73
C GLU A 148 8.55 21.22 -5.04
N ALA A 149 8.31 21.41 -3.76
CA ALA A 149 8.91 22.49 -2.98
C ALA A 149 10.45 22.36 -2.94
N ASN A 150 10.97 21.17 -2.75
CA ASN A 150 12.41 20.90 -2.76
C ASN A 150 13.05 21.19 -4.13
N ASN A 151 12.34 20.91 -5.22
CA ASN A 151 12.83 21.19 -6.57
C ASN A 151 12.85 22.70 -6.89
N LYS A 152 11.97 23.48 -6.28
CA LYS A 152 11.93 24.95 -6.46
C LYS A 152 13.03 25.69 -5.70
N ILE A 153 13.61 25.06 -4.69
CA ILE A 153 14.68 25.63 -3.87
C ILE A 153 16.07 25.43 -4.50
N LYS A 154 16.15 24.53 -5.46
CA LYS A 154 17.36 24.33 -6.27
C LYS A 154 17.34 25.29 -7.45
#